data_929c1e6ac5592b54571ccac6e0462571
#
_entry.id   929c1e6ac5592b54571ccac6e0462571
#
_cell.length_a   1.000
_cell.length_b   1.000
_cell.length_c   1.000
_cell.angle_alpha   90.00
_cell.angle_beta   90.00
_cell.angle_gamma   90.00
#
_symmetry.space_group_name_H-M   'P 1'
#
loop_
_entity.id
_entity.type
_entity.pdbx_description
1 polymer ?
#
loop_
_entity_poly.entity_id
_entity_poly.type
_entity_poly.pdbx_seq_one_letter_code
_entity_poly.pdbx_strand_id
1 'polypeptide(L)'
;KGGNLVNVVPDEVVVETLVRAKTIEAFTDAAKKTDRSFHAGATAMGAKVEITTLPGYLPTLAEEALPELKRAAELSAPETNVIEASGHTGGSTDVGDVQHLMPVYTFNTGGVKGGLHQVEFEVTDEEEAYIVTAKMFALGAYGLLKEKAARSNLKE
;
A
#
# COMPACT_ATOMS: atom_id res chain seq x y z
N LYS A 1 -1.65 -8.57 -23.41
CA LYS A 1 -2.30 -8.61 -24.73
C LYS A 1 -1.89 -9.91 -25.40
N GLY A 2 -2.84 -10.66 -25.95
CA GLY A 2 -2.60 -11.99 -26.51
C GLY A 2 -3.28 -12.18 -27.86
N GLY A 3 -2.74 -11.60 -28.92
CA GLY A 3 -3.23 -11.76 -30.29
C GLY A 3 -4.46 -10.91 -30.64
N ASN A 4 -4.88 -11.00 -31.89
CA ASN A 4 -5.97 -10.22 -32.46
C ASN A 4 -7.13 -11.08 -32.96
N LEU A 5 -6.90 -12.37 -33.25
CA LEU A 5 -7.87 -13.32 -33.78
C LEU A 5 -7.87 -14.61 -32.97
N VAL A 6 -9.03 -15.19 -32.77
CA VAL A 6 -9.21 -16.39 -31.93
C VAL A 6 -8.67 -17.69 -32.55
N ASN A 7 -8.53 -17.72 -33.87
CA ASN A 7 -8.09 -18.86 -34.66
C ASN A 7 -6.64 -18.75 -35.19
N VAL A 8 -5.92 -17.77 -34.73
CA VAL A 8 -4.51 -17.54 -35.11
C VAL A 8 -3.65 -17.56 -33.86
N VAL A 9 -2.61 -18.39 -33.88
CA VAL A 9 -1.59 -18.42 -32.80
C VAL A 9 -0.84 -17.09 -32.86
N PRO A 10 -0.85 -16.32 -31.76
CA PRO A 10 -0.15 -15.04 -31.73
C PRO A 10 1.38 -15.25 -31.80
N ASP A 11 2.05 -14.41 -32.54
CA ASP A 11 3.50 -14.36 -32.63
C ASP A 11 4.14 -13.67 -31.41
N GLU A 12 3.37 -12.81 -30.73
CA GLU A 12 3.78 -12.12 -29.51
C GLU A 12 2.63 -12.04 -28.51
N VAL A 13 2.93 -12.34 -27.23
CA VAL A 13 2.02 -12.16 -26.10
C VAL A 13 2.73 -11.39 -25.01
N VAL A 14 2.13 -10.28 -24.57
CA VAL A 14 2.62 -9.47 -23.45
C VAL A 14 1.80 -9.76 -22.21
N VAL A 15 2.48 -10.15 -21.13
CA VAL A 15 1.91 -10.35 -19.80
C VAL A 15 2.50 -9.32 -18.85
N GLU A 16 1.65 -8.50 -18.26
CA GLU A 16 2.03 -7.58 -17.21
C GLU A 16 1.58 -8.14 -15.87
N THR A 17 2.48 -8.18 -14.90
CA THR A 17 2.19 -8.71 -13.57
C THR A 17 2.95 -7.95 -12.50
N LEU A 18 2.46 -8.05 -11.26
CA LEU A 18 3.10 -7.48 -10.09
C LEU A 18 3.43 -8.60 -9.11
N VAL A 19 4.63 -8.56 -8.56
CA VAL A 19 5.05 -9.45 -7.48
C VAL A 19 5.14 -8.63 -6.21
N ARG A 20 4.40 -9.04 -5.19
CA ARG A 20 4.33 -8.36 -3.90
C ARG A 20 4.47 -9.35 -2.75
N ALA A 21 5.13 -8.94 -1.67
CA ALA A 21 5.20 -9.71 -0.43
C ALA A 21 5.46 -8.78 0.75
N LYS A 22 5.39 -9.33 1.96
CA LYS A 22 5.48 -8.59 3.21
C LYS A 22 6.87 -7.97 3.46
N THR A 23 7.94 -8.61 2.99
CA THR A 23 9.33 -8.17 3.20
C THR A 23 10.09 -8.12 1.88
N ILE A 24 11.19 -7.38 1.86
CA ILE A 24 12.08 -7.26 0.70
C ILE A 24 12.61 -8.62 0.29
N GLU A 25 13.03 -9.45 1.25
CA GLU A 25 13.54 -10.81 1.00
C GLU A 25 12.45 -11.68 0.37
N ALA A 26 11.23 -11.62 0.92
CA ALA A 26 10.12 -12.43 0.44
C ALA A 26 9.68 -12.05 -0.98
N PHE A 27 9.59 -10.77 -1.32
CA PHE A 27 9.23 -10.39 -2.69
C PHE A 27 10.37 -10.67 -3.68
N THR A 28 11.63 -10.52 -3.25
CA THR A 28 12.79 -10.86 -4.08
C THR A 28 12.82 -12.35 -4.42
N ASP A 29 12.55 -13.22 -3.45
CA ASP A 29 12.42 -14.65 -3.67
C ASP A 29 11.22 -14.99 -4.58
N ALA A 30 10.08 -14.37 -4.33
CA ALA A 30 8.88 -14.54 -5.14
C ALA A 30 9.10 -14.07 -6.59
N ALA A 31 9.76 -12.94 -6.82
CA ALA A 31 10.11 -12.46 -8.15
C ALA A 31 10.99 -13.47 -8.92
N LYS A 32 12.04 -13.97 -8.29
CA LYS A 32 12.90 -15.01 -8.88
C LYS A 32 12.13 -16.30 -9.21
N LYS A 33 11.13 -16.67 -8.41
CA LYS A 33 10.28 -17.84 -8.68
C LYS A 33 9.33 -17.58 -9.84
N THR A 34 8.78 -16.36 -9.91
CA THR A 34 7.91 -15.92 -11.01
C THR A 34 8.67 -15.93 -12.34
N ASP A 35 9.86 -15.38 -12.40
CA ASP A 35 10.71 -15.38 -13.60
C ASP A 35 11.02 -16.81 -14.07
N ARG A 36 11.39 -17.70 -13.13
CA ARG A 36 11.61 -19.11 -13.44
C ARG A 36 10.37 -19.80 -13.98
N SER A 37 9.19 -19.43 -13.50
CA SER A 37 7.92 -19.99 -13.97
C SER A 37 7.63 -19.57 -15.41
N PHE A 38 7.90 -18.32 -15.77
CA PHE A 38 7.78 -17.84 -17.16
C PHE A 38 8.78 -18.53 -18.09
N HIS A 39 10.03 -18.69 -17.66
CA HIS A 39 11.03 -19.43 -18.44
C HIS A 39 10.63 -20.90 -18.63
N ALA A 40 10.13 -21.55 -17.58
CA ALA A 40 9.66 -22.93 -17.67
C ALA A 40 8.47 -23.07 -18.63
N GLY A 41 7.49 -22.18 -18.54
CA GLY A 41 6.34 -22.15 -19.43
C GLY A 41 6.74 -21.93 -20.90
N ALA A 42 7.63 -21.00 -21.17
CA ALA A 42 8.14 -20.74 -22.51
C ALA A 42 8.87 -21.98 -23.07
N THR A 43 9.75 -22.59 -22.26
CA THR A 43 10.47 -23.80 -22.65
C THR A 43 9.52 -24.95 -22.95
N ALA A 44 8.49 -25.16 -22.14
CA ALA A 44 7.50 -26.22 -22.33
C ALA A 44 6.71 -26.08 -23.64
N MET A 45 6.50 -24.85 -24.09
CA MET A 45 5.75 -24.54 -25.31
C MET A 45 6.65 -24.28 -26.53
N GLY A 46 7.96 -24.41 -26.40
CA GLY A 46 8.91 -24.11 -27.47
C GLY A 46 8.95 -22.63 -27.86
N ALA A 47 8.52 -21.74 -26.95
CA ALA A 47 8.50 -20.31 -27.14
C ALA A 47 9.76 -19.64 -26.53
N LYS A 48 9.96 -18.37 -26.88
CA LYS A 48 10.96 -17.51 -26.23
C LYS A 48 10.24 -16.61 -25.22
N VAL A 49 10.91 -16.27 -24.13
CA VAL A 49 10.44 -15.28 -23.16
C VAL A 49 11.52 -14.21 -22.97
N GLU A 50 11.09 -12.98 -22.95
CA GLU A 50 11.86 -11.82 -22.53
C GLU A 50 11.18 -11.22 -21.31
N ILE A 51 11.93 -10.99 -20.23
CA ILE A 51 11.39 -10.45 -18.98
C ILE A 51 12.03 -9.08 -18.72
N THR A 52 11.20 -8.06 -18.66
CA THR A 52 11.61 -6.72 -18.22
C THR A 52 11.03 -6.47 -16.83
N THR A 53 11.89 -6.30 -15.84
CA THR A 53 11.50 -6.00 -14.47
C THR A 53 11.71 -4.52 -14.17
N LEU A 54 10.65 -3.84 -13.76
CA LEU A 54 10.69 -2.47 -13.29
C LEU A 54 10.53 -2.46 -11.76
N PRO A 55 11.28 -1.62 -11.03
CA PRO A 55 11.09 -1.46 -9.60
C PRO A 55 9.71 -0.87 -9.31
N GLY A 56 9.01 -1.44 -8.34
CA GLY A 56 7.81 -0.86 -7.74
C GLY A 56 8.13 -0.32 -6.35
N TYR A 57 7.09 0.06 -5.60
CA TYR A 57 7.23 0.51 -4.22
C TYR A 57 7.65 -0.62 -3.29
N LEU A 58 8.43 -0.28 -2.27
CA LEU A 58 8.80 -1.20 -1.20
C LEU A 58 7.58 -1.59 -0.35
N PRO A 59 7.63 -2.74 0.34
CA PRO A 59 6.58 -3.14 1.27
C PRO A 59 6.42 -2.12 2.39
N THR A 60 5.17 -1.81 2.75
CA THR A 60 4.90 -0.98 3.92
C THR A 60 5.31 -1.69 5.19
N LEU A 61 5.85 -0.93 6.14
CA LEU A 61 6.20 -1.41 7.46
C LEU A 61 5.02 -1.21 8.42
N ALA A 62 4.82 -2.17 9.32
CA ALA A 62 3.84 -2.01 10.39
C ALA A 62 4.47 -1.17 11.52
N GLU A 63 3.92 0.00 11.75
CA GLU A 63 4.33 0.91 12.82
C GLU A 63 3.28 0.86 13.94
N GLU A 64 3.73 0.79 15.20
CA GLU A 64 2.83 1.03 16.33
C GLU A 64 2.46 2.51 16.38
N ALA A 65 1.16 2.80 16.46
CA ALA A 65 0.71 4.17 16.54
C ALA A 65 1.17 4.83 17.85
N LEU A 66 1.79 6.00 17.75
CA LEU A 66 2.20 6.79 18.90
C LEU A 66 0.97 7.22 19.73
N PRO A 67 1.11 7.34 21.08
CA PRO A 67 0.01 7.79 21.95
C PRO A 67 -0.61 9.11 21.51
N GLU A 68 0.18 10.05 21.02
CA GLU A 68 -0.27 11.35 20.52
C GLU A 68 -1.18 11.20 19.30
N LEU A 69 -0.89 10.26 18.41
CA LEU A 69 -1.69 9.98 17.23
C LEU A 69 -2.99 9.26 17.57
N LYS A 70 -2.97 8.33 18.54
CA LYS A 70 -4.17 7.69 19.07
C LYS A 70 -5.10 8.73 19.69
N ARG A 71 -4.55 9.62 20.51
CA ARG A 71 -5.32 10.73 21.11
C ARG A 71 -5.89 11.69 20.08
N ALA A 72 -5.14 12.00 19.01
CA ALA A 72 -5.63 12.83 17.92
C ALA A 72 -6.84 12.18 17.23
N ALA A 73 -6.79 10.87 16.97
CA ALA A 73 -7.90 10.12 16.40
C ALA A 73 -9.15 10.14 17.31
N GLU A 74 -8.99 9.84 18.59
CA GLU A 74 -10.07 9.87 19.59
C GLU A 74 -10.73 11.25 19.73
N LEU A 75 -9.93 12.32 19.70
CA LEU A 75 -10.44 13.69 19.78
C LEU A 75 -11.12 14.16 18.48
N SER A 76 -10.71 13.59 17.34
CA SER A 76 -11.29 13.95 16.03
C SER A 76 -12.63 13.29 15.79
N ALA A 77 -12.83 12.08 16.31
CA ALA A 77 -14.03 11.28 16.16
C ALA A 77 -14.40 10.58 17.49
N PRO A 78 -14.86 11.32 18.50
CA PRO A 78 -15.07 10.81 19.87
C PRO A 78 -16.16 9.73 19.96
N GLU A 79 -17.06 9.65 19.00
CA GLU A 79 -18.13 8.66 18.94
C GLU A 79 -17.76 7.43 18.07
N THR A 80 -16.58 7.44 17.47
CA THR A 80 -16.12 6.38 16.57
C THR A 80 -15.05 5.53 17.27
N ASN A 81 -15.11 4.23 17.08
CA ASN A 81 -14.06 3.35 17.56
C ASN A 81 -12.78 3.53 16.74
N VAL A 82 -11.71 3.96 17.39
CA VAL A 82 -10.38 3.98 16.80
C VAL A 82 -9.86 2.56 16.74
N ILE A 83 -9.66 2.05 15.54
CA ILE A 83 -9.12 0.71 15.30
C ILE A 83 -7.68 0.86 14.80
N GLU A 84 -6.75 0.27 15.53
CA GLU A 84 -5.39 0.13 15.03
C GLU A 84 -5.35 -0.94 13.95
N ALA A 85 -5.00 -0.54 12.72
CA ALA A 85 -4.77 -1.51 11.66
C ALA A 85 -3.48 -2.28 11.97
N SER A 86 -3.60 -3.57 12.20
CA SER A 86 -2.45 -4.45 12.38
C SER A 86 -2.31 -5.39 11.19
N GLY A 87 -1.09 -5.59 10.77
CA GLY A 87 -0.76 -6.59 9.75
C GLY A 87 -0.46 -5.99 8.38
N HIS A 88 0.00 -6.88 7.52
CA HIS A 88 0.36 -6.54 6.14
C HIS A 88 -0.88 -6.53 5.25
N THR A 89 -1.02 -5.49 4.45
CA THR A 89 -1.99 -5.44 3.35
C THR A 89 -1.28 -5.72 2.03
N GLY A 90 -2.00 -6.28 1.06
CA GLY A 90 -1.47 -6.44 -0.30
C GLY A 90 -1.37 -5.14 -1.09
N GLY A 91 -1.71 -4.01 -0.48
CA GLY A 91 -1.60 -2.68 -1.06
C GLY A 91 -0.16 -2.28 -1.33
N SER A 92 0.03 -1.35 -2.24
CA SER A 92 1.32 -0.79 -2.61
C SER A 92 1.18 0.71 -2.78
N THR A 93 2.09 1.46 -2.16
CA THR A 93 2.10 2.92 -2.15
C THR A 93 3.54 3.41 -1.93
N ASP A 94 3.84 4.61 -2.37
CA ASP A 94 5.11 5.32 -2.14
C ASP A 94 5.44 5.52 -0.65
N VAL A 95 4.43 5.46 0.22
CA VAL A 95 4.65 5.43 1.68
C VAL A 95 5.59 4.30 2.08
N GLY A 96 5.53 3.14 1.42
CA GLY A 96 6.45 2.05 1.67
C GLY A 96 7.91 2.45 1.50
N ASP A 97 8.24 3.18 0.44
CA ASP A 97 9.61 3.66 0.20
C ASP A 97 10.08 4.62 1.30
N VAL A 98 9.20 5.54 1.71
CA VAL A 98 9.53 6.52 2.77
C VAL A 98 9.68 5.84 4.13
N GLN A 99 8.89 4.82 4.44
CA GLN A 99 8.98 4.08 5.70
C GLN A 99 10.30 3.35 5.89
N HIS A 100 11.00 3.00 4.82
CA HIS A 100 12.36 2.44 4.90
C HIS A 100 13.44 3.48 5.17
N LEU A 101 13.11 4.77 5.18
CA LEU A 101 14.01 5.88 5.44
C LEU A 101 13.69 6.60 6.75
N MET A 102 12.42 6.65 7.15
CA MET A 102 11.95 7.35 8.33
C MET A 102 10.58 6.82 8.79
N PRO A 103 10.22 6.96 10.08
CA PRO A 103 8.88 6.62 10.54
C PRO A 103 7.80 7.40 9.82
N VAL A 104 6.79 6.69 9.30
CA VAL A 104 5.62 7.30 8.64
C VAL A 104 4.34 6.64 9.17
N TYR A 105 3.44 7.45 9.66
CA TYR A 105 2.15 7.02 10.18
C TYR A 105 1.03 7.42 9.21
N THR A 106 0.11 6.50 8.97
CA THR A 106 -1.04 6.72 8.10
C THR A 106 -2.33 6.71 8.91
N PHE A 107 -3.26 7.58 8.53
CA PHE A 107 -4.62 7.60 9.03
C PHE A 107 -5.59 7.23 7.92
N ASN A 108 -6.60 6.48 8.28
CA ASN A 108 -7.75 6.23 7.43
C ASN A 108 -9.00 6.63 8.21
N THR A 109 -9.89 7.35 7.57
CA THR A 109 -11.20 7.73 8.10
C THR A 109 -12.30 7.07 7.29
N GLY A 110 -13.51 7.07 7.81
CA GLY A 110 -14.70 6.61 7.09
C GLY A 110 -15.27 7.69 6.15
N GLY A 111 -16.60 7.72 6.05
CA GLY A 111 -17.33 8.69 5.23
C GLY A 111 -17.32 8.36 3.74
N VAL A 112 -16.86 7.18 3.35
CA VAL A 112 -16.81 6.70 1.97
C VAL A 112 -17.48 5.33 1.83
N LYS A 113 -17.96 5.02 0.63
CA LYS A 113 -18.58 3.76 0.27
C LYS A 113 -18.03 3.27 -1.08
N GLY A 114 -18.14 1.97 -1.33
CA GLY A 114 -17.57 1.33 -2.51
C GLY A 114 -16.13 0.85 -2.30
N GLY A 115 -15.62 0.08 -3.26
CA GLY A 115 -14.24 -0.40 -3.24
C GLY A 115 -13.27 0.63 -3.83
N LEU A 116 -12.04 0.64 -3.34
CA LEU A 116 -10.97 1.45 -3.93
C LEU A 116 -10.81 1.10 -5.42
N HIS A 117 -10.61 2.13 -6.25
CA HIS A 117 -10.47 2.01 -7.72
C HIS A 117 -11.70 1.48 -8.46
N GLN A 118 -12.88 1.51 -7.85
CA GLN A 118 -14.15 1.14 -8.47
C GLN A 118 -14.97 2.40 -8.80
N VAL A 119 -15.85 2.28 -9.80
CA VAL A 119 -16.70 3.40 -10.23
C VAL A 119 -17.76 3.75 -9.18
N GLU A 120 -18.07 2.81 -8.29
CA GLU A 120 -19.01 2.97 -7.18
C GLU A 120 -18.39 3.65 -5.95
N PHE A 121 -17.08 4.00 -6.00
CA PHE A 121 -16.45 4.70 -4.91
C PHE A 121 -17.00 6.13 -4.81
N GLU A 122 -17.63 6.44 -3.70
CA GLU A 122 -18.27 7.74 -3.46
C GLU A 122 -18.09 8.21 -2.01
N VAL A 123 -18.10 9.51 -1.80
CA VAL A 123 -18.17 10.13 -0.47
C VAL A 123 -19.63 10.14 -0.04
N THR A 124 -19.93 9.54 1.11
CA THR A 124 -21.28 9.45 1.68
C THR A 124 -21.48 10.29 2.92
N ASP A 125 -20.40 10.68 3.59
CA ASP A 125 -20.37 11.58 4.73
C ASP A 125 -19.16 12.53 4.61
N GLU A 126 -19.42 13.78 4.24
CA GLU A 126 -18.39 14.80 4.02
C GLU A 126 -17.73 15.24 5.33
N GLU A 127 -18.46 15.28 6.45
CA GLU A 127 -17.88 15.62 7.76
C GLU A 127 -16.85 14.58 8.16
N GLU A 128 -17.19 13.29 8.05
CA GLU A 128 -16.26 12.21 8.38
C GLU A 128 -15.08 12.15 7.40
N ALA A 129 -15.35 12.21 6.10
CA ALA A 129 -14.32 12.07 5.09
C ALA A 129 -13.33 13.24 5.05
N TYR A 130 -13.78 14.47 5.26
CA TYR A 130 -12.94 15.66 5.09
C TYR A 130 -12.56 16.31 6.41
N ILE A 131 -13.55 16.60 7.27
CA ILE A 131 -13.32 17.39 8.47
C ILE A 131 -12.64 16.55 9.56
N VAL A 132 -13.10 15.32 9.79
CA VAL A 132 -12.46 14.42 10.75
C VAL A 132 -11.03 14.12 10.32
N THR A 133 -10.80 13.85 9.03
CA THR A 133 -9.45 13.65 8.48
C THR A 133 -8.55 14.85 8.73
N ALA A 134 -9.02 16.07 8.42
CA ALA A 134 -8.25 17.29 8.64
C ALA A 134 -7.93 17.52 10.13
N LYS A 135 -8.89 17.26 11.01
CA LYS A 135 -8.70 17.34 12.48
C LYS A 135 -7.64 16.35 12.96
N MET A 136 -7.68 15.10 12.48
CA MET A 136 -6.70 14.07 12.84
C MET A 136 -5.27 14.49 12.49
N PHE A 137 -5.06 14.99 11.27
CA PHE A 137 -3.74 15.48 10.85
C PHE A 137 -3.29 16.69 11.67
N ALA A 138 -4.15 17.67 11.88
CA ALA A 138 -3.82 18.87 12.65
C ALA A 138 -3.48 18.53 14.12
N LEU A 139 -4.30 17.73 14.79
CA LEU A 139 -4.09 17.35 16.18
C LEU A 139 -2.89 16.41 16.34
N GLY A 140 -2.68 15.49 15.40
CA GLY A 140 -1.52 14.61 15.39
C GLY A 140 -0.22 15.40 15.24
N ALA A 141 -0.15 16.30 14.27
CA ALA A 141 1.01 17.18 14.08
C ALA A 141 1.25 18.07 15.31
N TYR A 142 0.19 18.66 15.88
CA TYR A 142 0.30 19.46 17.10
C TYR A 142 0.83 18.64 18.28
N GLY A 143 0.31 17.43 18.49
CA GLY A 143 0.76 16.52 19.55
C GLY A 143 2.24 16.18 19.42
N LEU A 144 2.67 15.78 18.24
CA LEU A 144 4.08 15.45 17.95
C LEU A 144 5.01 16.66 18.12
N LEU A 145 4.58 17.86 17.74
CA LEU A 145 5.39 19.06 17.89
C LEU A 145 5.47 19.56 19.32
N LYS A 146 4.42 19.36 20.11
CA LYS A 146 4.33 19.82 21.50
C LYS A 146 5.15 18.91 22.44
N GLU A 147 5.07 17.61 22.28
CA GLU A 147 5.72 16.65 23.17
C GLU A 147 7.20 16.45 22.78
N LYS A 148 8.08 16.89 23.67
CA LYS A 148 9.53 16.79 23.45
C LYS A 148 10.02 15.33 23.37
N ALA A 149 9.38 14.43 24.12
CA ALA A 149 9.68 13.00 24.11
C ALA A 149 9.29 12.34 22.77
N ALA A 150 8.11 12.68 22.23
CA ALA A 150 7.69 12.17 20.93
C ALA A 150 8.65 12.56 19.80
N ARG A 151 9.19 13.79 19.83
CA ARG A 151 10.19 14.25 18.86
C ARG A 151 11.55 13.53 18.97
N SER A 152 11.90 13.05 20.14
CA SER A 152 13.13 12.26 20.35
C SER A 152 13.03 10.89 19.69
N ASN A 153 11.87 10.25 19.83
CA ASN A 153 11.61 8.92 19.28
C ASN A 153 11.52 8.91 17.73
N LEU A 154 11.27 10.07 17.12
CA LEU A 154 11.27 10.20 15.65
C LEU A 154 12.68 10.35 15.03
N LYS A 155 13.72 10.46 15.85
CA LYS A 155 15.11 10.67 15.41
C LYS A 155 16.00 9.43 15.53
N GLU A 156 15.51 8.39 16.18
CA GLU A 156 16.17 7.10 16.31
C GLU A 156 15.62 6.09 15.29
#